data_2abc3a9128753123c61b53b53d43344a
#
_entry.id   2abc3a9128753123c61b53b53d43344a
#
_cell.length_a   1.000
_cell.length_b   1.000
_cell.length_c   1.000
_cell.angle_alpha   90.00
_cell.angle_beta   90.00
_cell.angle_gamma   90.00
#
_symmetry.space_group_name_H-M   'P 1'
#
loop_
_entity.id
_entity.type
_entity.pdbx_description
1 polymer ?
#
loop_
_entity_poly.entity_id
_entity_poly.type
_entity_poly.pdbx_seq_one_letter_code
_entity_poly.pdbx_strand_id
1 'polypeptide(L)'
;MHDIIKSEKRSETENQEMGVLDQYAEMCRYQNERQEKTAKNLADEDMAANEEENENKEQKLKKEDTQNEQIKEMGQVVLDSNSRKHKVELLTIIGEVEGHESAPSHSKTTKYEHVLPKLAIIEDDEEIEGLLILLNTVGGDVEAGLAIAEMIASLSIPTVSLVLGGGHSIGVPMAVSADYSFVVPSATMVIHPVRSSGMFIGVAQTYRNMEKIQDRITTFISEHSKASQQRLEELMLDTTQLVKDVGTMLEGKDAVKEGLIDEVGGIKEALAKLYELIEKKARH
;
A
#
# COMPACT_ATOMS: atom_id res chain seq x y z
N MET A 1 78.10 -44.22 -55.78
CA MET A 1 76.85 -44.84 -55.24
C MET A 1 76.62 -44.55 -53.78
N HIS A 2 77.65 -44.36 -52.93
CA HIS A 2 77.50 -44.10 -51.49
C HIS A 2 77.05 -42.64 -51.17
N ASP A 3 77.42 -41.68 -52.04
CA ASP A 3 77.09 -40.27 -51.81
C ASP A 3 75.66 -39.88 -52.26
N ILE A 4 75.08 -40.61 -53.24
CA ILE A 4 73.70 -40.38 -53.65
C ILE A 4 72.69 -40.82 -52.61
N ILE A 5 72.93 -41.97 -51.97
CA ILE A 5 72.07 -42.49 -50.85
C ILE A 5 72.08 -41.62 -49.61
N LYS A 6 73.20 -40.89 -49.35
CA LYS A 6 73.26 -39.95 -48.22
C LYS A 6 72.50 -38.63 -48.52
N SER A 7 72.49 -38.16 -49.81
CA SER A 7 71.74 -36.97 -50.19
C SER A 7 70.21 -37.21 -50.20
N GLU A 8 69.75 -38.41 -50.67
CA GLU A 8 68.34 -38.72 -50.63
C GLU A 8 67.80 -38.90 -49.21
N LYS A 9 68.54 -39.57 -48.35
CA LYS A 9 68.14 -39.66 -46.90
C LYS A 9 68.11 -38.30 -46.15
N ARG A 10 68.94 -37.37 -46.57
CA ARG A 10 68.94 -36.05 -45.96
C ARG A 10 67.78 -35.20 -46.41
N SER A 11 67.37 -35.33 -47.72
CA SER A 11 66.17 -34.65 -48.21
C SER A 11 64.84 -35.21 -47.66
N GLU A 12 64.77 -36.54 -47.41
CA GLU A 12 63.62 -37.19 -46.83
C GLU A 12 63.44 -36.78 -45.35
N THR A 13 64.56 -36.65 -44.56
CA THR A 13 64.51 -36.19 -43.16
C THR A 13 64.14 -34.73 -43.05
N GLU A 14 64.70 -33.85 -43.91
CA GLU A 14 64.32 -32.43 -43.95
C GLU A 14 62.91 -32.19 -44.39
N ASN A 15 62.34 -33.01 -45.31
CA ASN A 15 60.91 -32.95 -45.66
C ASN A 15 59.98 -33.51 -44.57
N GLN A 16 60.39 -34.53 -43.81
CA GLN A 16 59.64 -34.99 -42.63
C GLN A 16 59.66 -33.98 -41.51
N GLU A 17 60.78 -33.33 -41.20
CA GLU A 17 60.85 -32.28 -40.19
C GLU A 17 60.05 -31.05 -40.60
N MET A 18 60.00 -30.64 -41.86
CA MET A 18 59.18 -29.55 -42.36
C MET A 18 57.70 -29.85 -42.24
N GLY A 19 57.23 -31.09 -42.53
CA GLY A 19 55.87 -31.52 -42.35
C GLY A 19 55.39 -31.53 -40.88
N VAL A 20 56.29 -31.84 -39.94
CA VAL A 20 55.99 -31.79 -38.49
C VAL A 20 55.86 -30.35 -37.99
N LEU A 21 56.72 -29.43 -38.47
CA LEU A 21 56.64 -28.01 -38.13
C LEU A 21 55.38 -27.35 -38.64
N ASP A 22 54.94 -27.68 -39.87
CA ASP A 22 53.69 -27.18 -40.42
C ASP A 22 52.45 -27.68 -39.63
N GLN A 23 52.44 -28.93 -39.23
CA GLN A 23 51.38 -29.47 -38.34
C GLN A 23 51.35 -28.81 -36.98
N TYR A 24 52.51 -28.48 -36.41
CA TYR A 24 52.62 -27.80 -35.16
C TYR A 24 52.12 -26.33 -35.25
N ALA A 25 52.46 -25.66 -36.36
CA ALA A 25 51.99 -24.31 -36.63
C ALA A 25 50.47 -24.25 -36.82
N GLU A 26 49.86 -25.25 -37.46
CA GLU A 26 48.41 -25.35 -37.65
C GLU A 26 47.68 -25.65 -36.35
N MET A 27 48.23 -26.51 -35.51
CA MET A 27 47.70 -26.78 -34.17
C MET A 27 47.77 -25.53 -33.24
N CYS A 28 48.83 -24.78 -33.29
CA CYS A 28 48.95 -23.52 -32.55
C CYS A 28 47.93 -22.45 -33.03
N ARG A 29 47.71 -22.32 -34.35
CA ARG A 29 46.64 -21.47 -34.90
C ARG A 29 45.28 -21.86 -34.41
N TYR A 30 44.95 -23.16 -34.46
CA TYR A 30 43.66 -23.69 -33.99
C TYR A 30 43.45 -23.43 -32.49
N GLN A 31 44.49 -23.58 -31.66
CA GLN A 31 44.42 -23.28 -30.21
C GLN A 31 44.20 -21.79 -29.95
N ASN A 32 44.87 -20.91 -30.68
CA ASN A 32 44.68 -19.45 -30.54
C ASN A 32 43.28 -19.02 -30.96
N GLU A 33 42.77 -19.50 -32.11
CA GLU A 33 41.42 -19.20 -32.57
C GLU A 33 40.34 -19.68 -31.54
N ARG A 34 40.58 -20.82 -30.91
CA ARG A 34 39.70 -21.36 -29.89
C ARG A 34 39.73 -20.52 -28.63
N GLN A 35 40.90 -20.05 -28.21
CA GLN A 35 41.04 -19.13 -27.05
C GLN A 35 40.40 -17.76 -27.32
N GLU A 36 40.55 -17.21 -28.50
CA GLU A 36 39.93 -15.93 -28.89
C GLU A 36 38.40 -16.06 -28.94
N LYS A 37 37.84 -17.15 -29.45
CA LYS A 37 36.41 -17.42 -29.44
C LYS A 37 35.86 -17.55 -28.02
N THR A 38 36.59 -18.24 -27.15
CA THR A 38 36.17 -18.41 -25.73
C THR A 38 36.23 -17.08 -25.00
N ALA A 39 37.25 -16.28 -25.20
CA ALA A 39 37.37 -14.94 -24.58
C ALA A 39 36.29 -13.98 -25.08
N LYS A 40 35.91 -14.05 -26.38
CA LYS A 40 34.83 -13.24 -26.93
C LYS A 40 33.47 -13.64 -26.35
N ASN A 41 33.17 -14.96 -26.26
CA ASN A 41 31.92 -15.42 -25.67
C ASN A 41 31.77 -15.00 -24.20
N LEU A 42 32.85 -15.10 -23.40
CA LEU A 42 32.86 -14.64 -22.00
C LEU A 42 32.62 -13.13 -21.90
N ALA A 43 33.23 -12.33 -22.80
CA ALA A 43 33.02 -10.89 -22.82
C ALA A 43 31.59 -10.51 -23.23
N ASP A 44 30.99 -11.23 -24.18
CA ASP A 44 29.60 -11.05 -24.61
C ASP A 44 28.60 -11.44 -23.50
N GLU A 45 28.88 -12.53 -22.74
CA GLU A 45 28.10 -12.95 -21.57
C GLU A 45 28.19 -11.92 -20.41
N ASP A 46 29.38 -11.41 -20.13
CA ASP A 46 29.58 -10.37 -19.11
C ASP A 46 28.91 -9.03 -19.51
N MET A 47 28.89 -8.67 -20.77
CA MET A 47 28.17 -7.49 -21.26
C MET A 47 26.66 -7.67 -21.13
N ALA A 48 26.10 -8.80 -21.53
CA ALA A 48 24.68 -9.10 -21.41
C ALA A 48 24.21 -9.09 -19.93
N ALA A 49 24.99 -9.69 -19.02
CA ALA A 49 24.72 -9.68 -17.60
C ALA A 49 24.74 -8.26 -17.00
N ASN A 50 25.68 -7.41 -17.42
CA ASN A 50 25.74 -6.02 -17.01
C ASN A 50 24.60 -5.15 -17.55
N GLU A 51 24.15 -5.40 -18.78
CA GLU A 51 23.00 -4.72 -19.38
C GLU A 51 21.70 -5.09 -18.62
N GLU A 52 21.50 -6.37 -18.32
CA GLU A 52 20.34 -6.84 -17.56
C GLU A 52 20.32 -6.30 -16.11
N GLU A 53 21.47 -6.21 -15.44
CA GLU A 53 21.60 -5.59 -14.13
C GLU A 53 21.29 -4.08 -14.15
N ASN A 54 21.71 -3.38 -15.19
CA ASN A 54 21.46 -1.94 -15.36
C ASN A 54 19.96 -1.67 -15.67
N GLU A 55 19.33 -2.46 -16.55
CA GLU A 55 17.90 -2.35 -16.83
C GLU A 55 17.07 -2.60 -15.56
N ASN A 56 17.41 -3.62 -14.77
CA ASN A 56 16.75 -3.90 -13.50
C ASN A 56 16.92 -2.75 -12.49
N LYS A 57 18.09 -2.11 -12.44
CA LYS A 57 18.32 -0.92 -11.60
C LYS A 57 17.50 0.29 -12.05
N GLU A 58 17.43 0.55 -13.35
CA GLU A 58 16.60 1.64 -13.89
C GLU A 58 15.10 1.42 -13.66
N GLN A 59 14.61 0.20 -13.85
CA GLN A 59 13.21 -0.13 -13.57
C GLN A 59 12.87 0.04 -12.09
N LYS A 60 13.77 -0.37 -11.19
CA LYS A 60 13.61 -0.19 -9.75
C LYS A 60 13.57 1.29 -9.35
N LEU A 61 14.48 2.12 -9.89
CA LEU A 61 14.50 3.56 -9.65
C LEU A 61 13.21 4.24 -10.15
N LYS A 62 12.74 3.91 -11.35
CA LYS A 62 11.47 4.43 -11.89
C LYS A 62 10.27 4.04 -11.02
N LYS A 63 10.24 2.79 -10.51
CA LYS A 63 9.18 2.33 -9.60
C LYS A 63 9.21 3.09 -8.26
N GLU A 64 10.39 3.31 -7.68
CA GLU A 64 10.58 4.09 -6.45
C GLU A 64 10.17 5.56 -6.62
N ASP A 65 10.52 6.20 -7.74
CA ASP A 65 10.14 7.58 -8.02
C ASP A 65 8.61 7.71 -8.19
N THR A 66 7.98 6.80 -8.90
CA THR A 66 6.50 6.79 -9.06
C THR A 66 5.80 6.60 -7.72
N GLN A 67 6.28 5.69 -6.87
CA GLN A 67 5.74 5.50 -5.52
C GLN A 67 5.91 6.74 -4.65
N ASN A 68 7.07 7.40 -4.70
CA ASN A 68 7.32 8.63 -3.96
C ASN A 68 6.41 9.79 -4.40
N GLU A 69 6.10 9.90 -5.69
CA GLU A 69 5.14 10.86 -6.21
C GLU A 69 3.73 10.56 -5.72
N GLN A 70 3.28 9.32 -5.77
CA GLN A 70 1.97 8.89 -5.23
C GLN A 70 1.84 9.17 -3.73
N ILE A 71 2.89 8.91 -2.93
CA ILE A 71 2.91 9.24 -1.51
C ILE A 71 2.82 10.76 -1.29
N LYS A 72 3.55 11.57 -2.08
CA LYS A 72 3.54 13.03 -1.94
C LYS A 72 2.20 13.66 -2.31
N GLU A 73 1.57 13.19 -3.38
CA GLU A 73 0.36 13.78 -3.92
C GLU A 73 -0.91 13.24 -3.27
N MET A 74 -0.97 11.95 -2.98
CA MET A 74 -2.20 11.29 -2.55
C MET A 74 -2.07 10.53 -1.21
N GLY A 75 -0.88 10.45 -0.63
CA GLY A 75 -0.66 9.71 0.61
C GLY A 75 -0.91 8.20 0.49
N GLN A 76 -0.69 7.64 -0.71
CA GLN A 76 -1.02 6.25 -1.04
C GLN A 76 0.20 5.51 -1.57
N VAL A 77 0.25 4.22 -1.31
CA VAL A 77 1.31 3.34 -1.81
C VAL A 77 0.85 1.89 -1.84
N VAL A 78 1.27 1.16 -2.85
CA VAL A 78 1.16 -0.31 -2.88
C VAL A 78 2.30 -0.91 -2.06
N LEU A 79 1.96 -1.70 -1.08
CA LEU A 79 2.94 -2.49 -0.32
C LEU A 79 3.22 -3.79 -1.09
N ASP A 80 4.05 -3.67 -2.11
CA ASP A 80 4.52 -4.77 -2.95
C ASP A 80 6.01 -4.96 -2.70
N SER A 81 6.34 -5.84 -1.78
CA SER A 81 7.72 -6.23 -1.49
C SER A 81 7.91 -7.67 -1.95
N ASN A 82 8.98 -7.93 -2.73
CA ASN A 82 9.37 -9.28 -3.18
C ASN A 82 9.53 -10.29 -2.03
N SER A 83 9.52 -9.82 -0.78
CA SER A 83 9.61 -10.64 0.44
C SER A 83 8.24 -10.98 1.03
N ARG A 84 7.13 -10.42 0.53
CA ARG A 84 5.78 -10.63 1.05
C ARG A 84 4.88 -11.31 0.02
N LYS A 85 3.99 -12.18 0.52
CA LYS A 85 3.15 -13.07 -0.28
C LYS A 85 1.96 -12.36 -0.94
N HIS A 86 1.53 -11.19 -0.40
CA HIS A 86 0.28 -10.53 -0.77
C HIS A 86 0.52 -9.10 -1.22
N LYS A 87 -0.18 -8.68 -2.27
CA LYS A 87 -0.21 -7.30 -2.77
C LYS A 87 -1.32 -6.54 -2.02
N VAL A 88 -0.92 -5.58 -1.20
CA VAL A 88 -1.81 -4.80 -0.33
C VAL A 88 -1.72 -3.32 -0.69
N GLU A 89 -2.87 -2.69 -0.87
CA GLU A 89 -2.95 -1.24 -1.04
C GLU A 89 -2.99 -0.54 0.32
N LEU A 90 -2.34 0.61 0.42
CA LEU A 90 -2.35 1.49 1.59
C LEU A 90 -3.11 2.77 1.25
N LEU A 91 -4.18 3.04 1.97
CA LEU A 91 -4.95 4.28 1.90
C LEU A 91 -4.76 5.09 3.17
N THR A 92 -4.50 6.39 3.05
CA THR A 92 -4.40 7.30 4.21
C THR A 92 -5.55 8.30 4.25
N ILE A 93 -6.13 8.49 5.42
CA ILE A 93 -7.15 9.51 5.74
C ILE A 93 -6.57 10.42 6.81
N ILE A 94 -6.00 11.55 6.37
CA ILE A 94 -5.22 12.45 7.23
C ILE A 94 -5.75 13.87 7.15
N GLY A 95 -5.89 14.51 8.31
CA GLY A 95 -6.38 15.89 8.42
C GLY A 95 -7.90 15.97 8.41
N GLU A 96 -8.46 17.07 7.92
CA GLU A 96 -9.91 17.28 7.82
C GLU A 96 -10.47 16.57 6.57
N VAL A 97 -11.64 15.95 6.70
CA VAL A 97 -12.36 15.38 5.56
C VAL A 97 -13.07 16.50 4.81
N GLU A 98 -12.56 16.79 3.62
CA GLU A 98 -13.07 17.86 2.76
C GLU A 98 -14.27 17.36 1.96
N GLY A 99 -15.36 18.13 1.95
CA GLY A 99 -16.60 17.81 1.24
C GLY A 99 -16.78 18.64 -0.02
N HIS A 100 -17.99 19.20 -0.19
CA HIS A 100 -18.33 20.00 -1.38
C HIS A 100 -17.68 21.39 -1.40
N GLU A 101 -17.18 21.86 -0.27
CA GLU A 101 -16.47 23.14 -0.17
C GLU A 101 -14.97 22.86 0.02
N SER A 102 -14.13 23.58 -0.72
CA SER A 102 -12.69 23.47 -0.59
C SER A 102 -12.20 24.13 0.70
N ALA A 103 -11.41 23.40 1.46
CA ALA A 103 -10.74 23.95 2.63
C ALA A 103 -9.63 24.95 2.24
N PRO A 104 -9.22 25.85 3.14
CA PRO A 104 -8.11 26.76 2.89
C PRO A 104 -6.82 26.00 2.51
N SER A 105 -6.04 26.56 1.59
CA SER A 105 -4.85 25.92 1.02
C SER A 105 -3.76 25.55 2.04
N HIS A 106 -3.81 26.09 3.24
CA HIS A 106 -2.89 25.79 4.34
C HIS A 106 -3.38 24.64 5.24
N SER A 107 -4.62 24.16 5.06
CA SER A 107 -5.18 23.04 5.81
C SER A 107 -4.69 21.69 5.25
N LYS A 108 -4.45 20.74 6.13
CA LYS A 108 -4.25 19.36 5.73
C LYS A 108 -5.60 18.68 5.63
N THR A 109 -5.92 18.18 4.44
CA THR A 109 -7.23 17.59 4.16
C THR A 109 -7.12 16.27 3.43
N THR A 110 -8.13 15.43 3.61
CA THR A 110 -8.42 14.28 2.76
C THR A 110 -9.60 14.65 1.88
N LYS A 111 -9.39 14.64 0.56
CA LYS A 111 -10.40 14.97 -0.44
C LYS A 111 -11.16 13.72 -0.86
N TYR A 112 -12.44 13.68 -0.57
CA TYR A 112 -13.27 12.51 -0.87
C TYR A 112 -13.34 12.20 -2.37
N GLU A 113 -13.32 13.20 -3.24
CA GLU A 113 -13.28 13.04 -4.70
C GLU A 113 -11.97 12.37 -5.21
N HIS A 114 -10.92 12.31 -4.40
CA HIS A 114 -9.72 11.53 -4.70
C HIS A 114 -9.79 10.12 -4.11
N VAL A 115 -10.46 9.95 -2.96
CA VAL A 115 -10.57 8.67 -2.26
C VAL A 115 -11.55 7.74 -2.98
N LEU A 116 -12.75 8.22 -3.36
CA LEU A 116 -13.77 7.37 -3.97
C LEU A 116 -13.33 6.70 -5.28
N PRO A 117 -12.73 7.42 -6.26
CA PRO A 117 -12.22 6.78 -7.47
C PRO A 117 -11.10 5.76 -7.17
N LYS A 118 -10.26 6.03 -6.16
CA LYS A 118 -9.21 5.09 -5.77
C LYS A 118 -9.79 3.80 -5.19
N LEU A 119 -10.80 3.89 -4.35
CA LEU A 119 -11.50 2.70 -3.82
C LEU A 119 -12.17 1.90 -4.95
N ALA A 120 -12.71 2.58 -5.98
CA ALA A 120 -13.28 1.91 -7.14
C ALA A 120 -12.20 1.17 -7.96
N ILE A 121 -11.02 1.76 -8.14
CA ILE A 121 -9.87 1.10 -8.79
C ILE A 121 -9.40 -0.11 -7.98
N ILE A 122 -9.35 0.00 -6.65
CA ILE A 122 -8.96 -1.10 -5.75
C ILE A 122 -9.95 -2.27 -5.86
N GLU A 123 -11.25 -2.00 -5.98
CA GLU A 123 -12.26 -3.05 -6.17
C GLU A 123 -12.17 -3.73 -7.55
N ASP A 124 -11.79 -2.99 -8.60
CA ASP A 124 -11.69 -3.48 -9.97
C ASP A 124 -10.36 -4.18 -10.30
N ASP A 125 -9.31 -3.99 -9.49
CA ASP A 125 -7.98 -4.56 -9.70
C ASP A 125 -7.85 -5.92 -9.01
N GLU A 126 -7.96 -7.00 -9.79
CA GLU A 126 -7.83 -8.39 -9.31
C GLU A 126 -6.45 -8.72 -8.67
N GLU A 127 -5.42 -7.90 -8.90
CA GLU A 127 -4.12 -8.11 -8.29
C GLU A 127 -4.06 -7.60 -6.84
N ILE A 128 -4.95 -6.70 -6.43
CA ILE A 128 -4.99 -6.17 -5.06
C ILE A 128 -5.77 -7.14 -4.17
N GLU A 129 -5.07 -7.73 -3.22
CA GLU A 129 -5.62 -8.77 -2.35
C GLU A 129 -6.20 -8.22 -1.04
N GLY A 130 -5.86 -6.98 -0.66
CA GLY A 130 -6.36 -6.37 0.56
C GLY A 130 -6.06 -4.88 0.68
N LEU A 131 -6.76 -4.21 1.58
CA LEU A 131 -6.63 -2.77 1.84
C LEU A 131 -6.31 -2.49 3.31
N LEU A 132 -5.25 -1.73 3.56
CA LEU A 132 -4.94 -1.18 4.87
C LEU A 132 -5.26 0.32 4.88
N ILE A 133 -6.10 0.76 5.83
CA ILE A 133 -6.52 2.16 5.97
C ILE A 133 -5.86 2.77 7.20
N LEU A 134 -5.04 3.81 7.02
CA LEU A 134 -4.44 4.57 8.13
C LEU A 134 -5.24 5.85 8.39
N LEU A 135 -5.68 6.04 9.63
CA LEU A 135 -6.48 7.19 10.04
C LEU A 135 -5.73 8.09 11.03
N ASN A 136 -5.71 9.38 10.72
CA ASN A 136 -5.36 10.46 11.64
C ASN A 136 -6.15 11.70 11.25
N THR A 137 -7.45 11.73 11.59
CA THR A 137 -8.38 12.75 11.16
C THR A 137 -9.11 13.39 12.33
N VAL A 138 -9.40 14.68 12.20
CA VAL A 138 -10.25 15.44 13.13
C VAL A 138 -11.75 15.34 12.76
N GLY A 139 -12.07 14.59 11.70
CA GLY A 139 -13.39 14.57 11.09
C GLY A 139 -13.51 15.61 9.95
N GLY A 140 -14.72 16.07 9.68
CA GLY A 140 -15.00 17.07 8.64
C GLY A 140 -16.41 16.93 8.09
N ASP A 141 -16.54 16.98 6.75
CA ASP A 141 -17.84 16.88 6.08
C ASP A 141 -18.48 15.49 6.28
N VAL A 142 -19.74 15.49 6.74
CA VAL A 142 -20.46 14.28 7.10
C VAL A 142 -20.80 13.42 5.88
N GLU A 143 -21.28 14.05 4.80
CA GLU A 143 -21.66 13.30 3.60
C GLU A 143 -20.45 12.69 2.91
N ALA A 144 -19.35 13.43 2.84
CA ALA A 144 -18.08 12.92 2.31
C ALA A 144 -17.53 11.75 3.14
N GLY A 145 -17.53 11.89 4.48
CA GLY A 145 -17.04 10.83 5.35
C GLY A 145 -17.91 9.58 5.36
N LEU A 146 -19.24 9.72 5.32
CA LEU A 146 -20.13 8.57 5.16
C LEU A 146 -19.97 7.91 3.79
N ALA A 147 -19.81 8.67 2.70
CA ALA A 147 -19.56 8.11 1.38
C ALA A 147 -18.27 7.27 1.32
N ILE A 148 -17.20 7.73 1.97
CA ILE A 148 -15.96 6.97 2.11
C ILE A 148 -16.19 5.69 2.94
N ALA A 149 -16.88 5.82 4.08
CA ALA A 149 -17.13 4.69 4.98
C ALA A 149 -17.97 3.59 4.31
N GLU A 150 -19.07 3.97 3.63
CA GLU A 150 -19.93 3.05 2.88
C GLU A 150 -19.15 2.36 1.76
N MET A 151 -18.31 3.09 1.07
CA MET A 151 -17.51 2.51 -0.01
C MET A 151 -16.47 1.52 0.51
N ILE A 152 -15.80 1.82 1.64
CA ILE A 152 -14.89 0.86 2.30
C ILE A 152 -15.65 -0.39 2.73
N ALA A 153 -16.80 -0.24 3.39
CA ALA A 153 -17.61 -1.35 3.88
C ALA A 153 -18.17 -2.24 2.75
N SER A 154 -18.30 -1.69 1.54
CA SER A 154 -18.79 -2.42 0.36
C SER A 154 -17.71 -3.13 -0.46
N LEU A 155 -16.42 -2.96 -0.15
CA LEU A 155 -15.35 -3.62 -0.87
C LEU A 155 -15.41 -5.14 -0.71
N SER A 156 -15.15 -5.85 -1.80
CA SER A 156 -15.12 -7.31 -1.77
C SER A 156 -13.82 -7.86 -1.16
N ILE A 157 -12.72 -7.12 -1.21
CA ILE A 157 -11.43 -7.54 -0.67
C ILE A 157 -11.36 -7.33 0.86
N PRO A 158 -10.52 -8.09 1.59
CA PRO A 158 -10.28 -7.88 3.02
C PRO A 158 -9.73 -6.49 3.33
N THR A 159 -10.27 -5.88 4.37
CA THR A 159 -9.93 -4.53 4.79
C THR A 159 -9.55 -4.48 6.27
N VAL A 160 -8.54 -3.68 6.61
CA VAL A 160 -8.16 -3.39 8.00
C VAL A 160 -7.95 -1.89 8.18
N SER A 161 -8.53 -1.33 9.22
CA SER A 161 -8.29 0.06 9.61
C SER A 161 -7.33 0.15 10.80
N LEU A 162 -6.53 1.23 10.85
CA LEU A 162 -5.63 1.54 11.95
C LEU A 162 -5.69 3.03 12.30
N VAL A 163 -6.22 3.35 13.47
CA VAL A 163 -6.24 4.71 14.01
C VAL A 163 -4.91 5.00 14.70
N LEU A 164 -4.13 5.94 14.14
CA LEU A 164 -2.78 6.29 14.60
C LEU A 164 -2.72 7.52 15.52
N GLY A 165 -3.67 8.46 15.37
CA GLY A 165 -3.74 9.68 16.17
C GLY A 165 -5.17 10.01 16.52
N GLY A 166 -5.85 10.77 15.65
CA GLY A 166 -7.27 11.07 15.80
C GLY A 166 -8.16 10.19 14.92
N GLY A 167 -9.24 9.65 15.48
CA GLY A 167 -10.37 9.07 14.74
C GLY A 167 -11.64 9.81 15.15
N HIS A 168 -11.68 11.15 14.92
CA HIS A 168 -12.66 12.01 15.55
C HIS A 168 -13.88 12.25 14.65
N SER A 169 -15.08 12.41 15.28
CA SER A 169 -16.30 12.81 14.58
C SER A 169 -16.64 11.85 13.44
N ILE A 170 -16.75 12.31 12.21
CA ILE A 170 -16.99 11.45 11.05
C ILE A 170 -15.82 10.49 10.74
N GLY A 171 -14.68 10.64 11.41
CA GLY A 171 -13.59 9.67 11.43
C GLY A 171 -13.96 8.34 12.09
N VAL A 172 -14.96 8.33 13.00
CA VAL A 172 -15.41 7.12 13.68
C VAL A 172 -16.07 6.14 12.69
N PRO A 173 -17.07 6.52 11.87
CA PRO A 173 -17.62 5.63 10.83
C PRO A 173 -16.54 5.08 9.91
N MET A 174 -15.60 5.91 9.44
CA MET A 174 -14.51 5.46 8.58
C MET A 174 -13.56 4.46 9.26
N ALA A 175 -13.37 4.59 10.58
CA ALA A 175 -12.53 3.65 11.34
C ALA A 175 -13.19 2.28 11.48
N VAL A 176 -14.52 2.23 11.65
CA VAL A 176 -15.26 0.98 11.86
C VAL A 176 -15.75 0.33 10.56
N SER A 177 -15.58 0.99 9.41
CA SER A 177 -16.07 0.49 8.11
C SER A 177 -15.27 -0.70 7.56
N ALA A 178 -14.07 -0.97 8.09
CA ALA A 178 -13.23 -2.09 7.67
C ALA A 178 -13.65 -3.41 8.34
N ASP A 179 -13.31 -4.55 7.73
CA ASP A 179 -13.59 -5.89 8.31
C ASP A 179 -12.95 -6.10 9.68
N TYR A 180 -11.87 -5.38 9.98
CA TYR A 180 -11.22 -5.39 11.28
C TYR A 180 -10.54 -4.05 11.58
N SER A 181 -10.65 -3.60 12.80
CA SER A 181 -10.19 -2.27 13.21
C SER A 181 -9.17 -2.31 14.36
N PHE A 182 -8.12 -1.50 14.22
CA PHE A 182 -7.09 -1.29 15.25
C PHE A 182 -7.00 0.17 15.67
N VAL A 183 -6.58 0.37 16.90
CA VAL A 183 -6.24 1.68 17.45
C VAL A 183 -4.94 1.60 18.24
N VAL A 184 -4.01 2.54 18.05
CA VAL A 184 -2.81 2.58 18.89
C VAL A 184 -3.13 3.11 20.30
N PRO A 185 -2.36 2.75 21.35
CA PRO A 185 -2.66 3.13 22.73
C PRO A 185 -2.84 4.63 22.98
N SER A 186 -2.09 5.47 22.25
CA SER A 186 -2.11 6.94 22.40
C SER A 186 -3.10 7.66 21.49
N ALA A 187 -3.77 6.95 20.60
CA ALA A 187 -4.79 7.53 19.73
C ALA A 187 -6.07 7.84 20.51
N THR A 188 -6.82 8.80 20.00
CA THR A 188 -8.09 9.22 20.58
C THR A 188 -9.21 9.16 19.56
N MET A 189 -10.42 8.84 20.03
CA MET A 189 -11.65 8.90 19.24
C MET A 189 -12.63 9.84 19.92
N VAL A 190 -13.20 10.78 19.18
CA VAL A 190 -14.15 11.75 19.71
C VAL A 190 -15.51 11.51 19.09
N ILE A 191 -16.49 11.23 19.94
CA ILE A 191 -17.89 11.03 19.58
C ILE A 191 -18.68 12.22 20.09
N HIS A 192 -19.34 12.95 19.20
CA HIS A 192 -20.13 14.13 19.52
C HIS A 192 -21.32 14.27 18.58
N PRO A 193 -22.39 15.02 18.99
CA PRO A 193 -23.53 15.26 18.13
C PRO A 193 -23.16 16.00 16.84
N VAL A 194 -23.99 15.85 15.82
CA VAL A 194 -23.84 16.59 14.56
C VAL A 194 -23.86 18.09 14.83
N ARG A 195 -22.90 18.80 14.25
CA ARG A 195 -22.80 20.26 14.34
C ARG A 195 -23.10 20.86 12.98
N SER A 196 -23.83 21.94 12.96
CA SER A 196 -24.09 22.73 11.77
C SER A 196 -24.04 24.21 12.12
N SER A 197 -23.55 25.02 11.20
CA SER A 197 -23.53 26.48 11.32
C SER A 197 -24.09 27.10 10.04
N GLY A 198 -24.83 28.18 10.15
CA GLY A 198 -25.38 28.87 9.01
C GLY A 198 -26.74 29.51 9.27
N MET A 199 -27.38 29.97 8.20
CA MET A 199 -28.75 30.48 8.25
C MET A 199 -29.73 29.31 8.10
N PHE A 200 -30.62 29.15 9.09
CA PHE A 200 -31.63 28.09 9.07
C PHE A 200 -33.02 28.71 8.81
N ILE A 201 -33.75 28.16 7.86
CA ILE A 201 -35.15 28.49 7.56
C ILE A 201 -36.01 27.28 7.95
N GLY A 202 -36.95 27.50 8.88
CA GLY A 202 -37.82 26.45 9.40
C GLY A 202 -37.16 25.61 10.50
N VAL A 203 -37.25 26.08 11.74
CA VAL A 203 -36.62 25.46 12.92
C VAL A 203 -36.95 23.98 13.08
N ALA A 204 -38.21 23.61 13.00
CA ALA A 204 -38.66 22.22 13.16
C ALA A 204 -38.12 21.28 12.05
N GLN A 205 -38.04 21.76 10.83
CA GLN A 205 -37.50 21.01 9.69
C GLN A 205 -36.01 20.82 9.81
N THR A 206 -35.27 21.86 10.21
CA THR A 206 -33.83 21.81 10.47
C THR A 206 -33.50 20.81 11.55
N TYR A 207 -34.22 20.87 12.68
CA TYR A 207 -34.02 19.93 13.78
C TYR A 207 -34.20 18.47 13.33
N ARG A 208 -35.32 18.17 12.66
CA ARG A 208 -35.56 16.80 12.12
C ARG A 208 -34.51 16.34 11.11
N ASN A 209 -33.97 17.27 10.33
CA ASN A 209 -32.89 16.92 9.40
C ASN A 209 -31.60 16.56 10.15
N MET A 210 -31.25 17.34 11.17
CA MET A 210 -30.08 17.05 12.01
C MET A 210 -30.22 15.72 12.76
N GLU A 211 -31.41 15.41 13.29
CA GLU A 211 -31.73 14.10 13.88
C GLU A 211 -31.47 12.97 12.86
N LYS A 212 -32.02 13.07 11.66
CA LYS A 212 -31.81 12.06 10.61
C LYS A 212 -30.35 11.87 10.23
N ILE A 213 -29.56 12.94 10.18
CA ILE A 213 -28.12 12.84 9.89
C ILE A 213 -27.44 12.10 11.04
N GLN A 214 -27.76 12.44 12.30
CA GLN A 214 -27.20 11.77 13.46
C GLN A 214 -27.60 10.28 13.52
N ASP A 215 -28.86 9.96 13.24
CA ASP A 215 -29.34 8.58 13.17
C ASP A 215 -28.59 7.77 12.11
N ARG A 216 -28.32 8.32 10.94
CA ARG A 216 -27.51 7.66 9.90
C ARG A 216 -26.12 7.32 10.40
N ILE A 217 -25.47 8.26 11.10
CA ILE A 217 -24.12 8.05 11.64
C ILE A 217 -24.15 6.96 12.71
N THR A 218 -25.04 7.05 13.68
CA THR A 218 -25.10 6.09 14.79
C THR A 218 -25.54 4.70 14.33
N THR A 219 -26.45 4.62 13.36
CA THR A 219 -26.84 3.36 12.71
C THR A 219 -25.63 2.71 12.02
N PHE A 220 -24.93 3.46 11.16
CA PHE A 220 -23.74 2.94 10.48
C PHE A 220 -22.70 2.40 11.46
N ILE A 221 -22.37 3.18 12.51
CA ILE A 221 -21.39 2.76 13.52
C ILE A 221 -21.85 1.49 14.23
N SER A 222 -23.14 1.40 14.63
CA SER A 222 -23.67 0.23 15.33
C SER A 222 -23.75 -1.02 14.48
N GLU A 223 -23.92 -0.90 13.17
CA GLU A 223 -23.92 -2.02 12.22
C GLU A 223 -22.50 -2.55 11.94
N HIS A 224 -21.47 -1.68 12.08
CA HIS A 224 -20.08 -2.01 11.77
C HIS A 224 -19.18 -2.10 13.02
N SER A 225 -19.75 -2.12 14.22
CA SER A 225 -19.03 -2.26 15.48
C SER A 225 -19.81 -3.09 16.49
N LYS A 226 -19.25 -3.25 17.67
CA LYS A 226 -19.94 -3.92 18.79
C LYS A 226 -20.69 -2.94 19.70
N ALA A 227 -20.59 -1.63 19.43
CA ALA A 227 -21.25 -0.59 20.19
C ALA A 227 -22.72 -0.49 19.79
N SER A 228 -23.65 -0.48 20.76
CA SER A 228 -25.06 -0.27 20.46
C SER A 228 -25.36 1.19 20.12
N GLN A 229 -26.39 1.42 19.28
CA GLN A 229 -26.83 2.77 18.94
C GLN A 229 -27.16 3.60 20.19
N GLN A 230 -27.86 3.01 21.17
CA GLN A 230 -28.16 3.66 22.44
C GLN A 230 -26.87 4.11 23.16
N ARG A 231 -25.83 3.25 23.20
CA ARG A 231 -24.56 3.61 23.86
C ARG A 231 -23.84 4.73 23.13
N LEU A 232 -23.90 4.76 21.81
CA LEU A 232 -23.33 5.85 20.99
C LEU A 232 -24.02 7.18 21.28
N GLU A 233 -25.35 7.20 21.42
CA GLU A 233 -26.14 8.38 21.78
C GLU A 233 -25.78 8.88 23.20
N GLU A 234 -25.61 7.97 24.17
CA GLU A 234 -25.14 8.31 25.52
C GLU A 234 -23.76 8.98 25.49
N LEU A 235 -22.81 8.40 24.73
CA LEU A 235 -21.46 8.96 24.57
C LEU A 235 -21.48 10.32 23.86
N MET A 236 -22.37 10.50 22.87
CA MET A 236 -22.52 11.77 22.15
C MET A 236 -23.05 12.89 23.07
N LEU A 237 -23.93 12.56 24.00
CA LEU A 237 -24.60 13.54 24.88
C LEU A 237 -23.90 13.72 26.22
N ASP A 238 -22.77 13.06 26.45
CA ASP A 238 -22.01 13.22 27.71
C ASP A 238 -21.46 14.64 27.86
N THR A 239 -21.76 15.25 28.98
CA THR A 239 -21.31 16.61 29.35
C THR A 239 -20.27 16.60 30.47
N THR A 240 -19.85 15.43 30.92
CA THR A 240 -18.87 15.29 32.02
C THR A 240 -17.44 15.55 31.58
N GLN A 241 -17.14 15.44 30.30
CA GLN A 241 -15.84 15.69 29.70
C GLN A 241 -15.81 17.04 28.99
N LEU A 242 -14.70 17.76 29.10
CA LEU A 242 -14.43 18.99 28.36
C LEU A 242 -13.94 18.66 26.94
N VAL A 243 -14.83 18.19 26.06
CA VAL A 243 -14.56 18.03 24.64
C VAL A 243 -15.20 19.17 23.88
N LYS A 244 -14.48 20.26 23.68
CA LYS A 244 -14.96 21.49 22.99
C LYS A 244 -16.39 21.97 23.41
N ASP A 245 -17.39 21.07 23.49
CA ASP A 245 -18.78 21.36 23.88
C ASP A 245 -19.43 20.17 24.61
N VAL A 246 -20.00 19.23 23.83
CA VAL A 246 -20.68 18.02 24.30
C VAL A 246 -20.06 16.81 23.55
N GLY A 247 -19.94 15.69 24.22
CA GLY A 247 -19.42 14.45 23.64
C GLY A 247 -18.35 13.79 24.48
N THR A 248 -17.88 12.67 24.01
CA THR A 248 -16.89 11.85 24.74
C THR A 248 -15.61 11.70 23.92
N MET A 249 -14.47 11.85 24.58
CA MET A 249 -13.17 11.47 24.04
C MET A 249 -12.73 10.15 24.67
N LEU A 250 -12.52 9.15 23.83
CA LEU A 250 -12.05 7.83 24.20
C LEU A 250 -10.59 7.68 23.82
N GLU A 251 -9.74 7.25 24.74
CA GLU A 251 -8.42 6.76 24.41
C GLU A 251 -8.48 5.36 23.79
N GLY A 252 -7.42 4.90 23.13
CA GLY A 252 -7.43 3.65 22.38
C GLY A 252 -8.01 2.45 23.13
N LYS A 253 -7.65 2.26 24.40
CA LYS A 253 -8.21 1.17 25.23
C LYS A 253 -9.69 1.33 25.53
N ASP A 254 -10.16 2.56 25.72
CA ASP A 254 -11.56 2.83 26.01
C ASP A 254 -12.40 2.66 24.74
N ALA A 255 -11.89 3.02 23.57
CA ALA A 255 -12.55 2.75 22.30
C ALA A 255 -12.81 1.24 22.08
N VAL A 256 -11.85 0.39 22.45
CA VAL A 256 -12.02 -1.07 22.40
C VAL A 256 -13.01 -1.55 23.47
N LYS A 257 -12.94 -1.01 24.68
CA LYS A 257 -13.86 -1.35 25.78
C LYS A 257 -15.31 -0.99 25.46
N GLU A 258 -15.54 0.14 24.81
CA GLU A 258 -16.87 0.56 24.34
C GLU A 258 -17.34 -0.23 23.11
N GLY A 259 -16.50 -1.09 22.54
CA GLY A 259 -16.82 -1.92 21.39
C GLY A 259 -16.81 -1.20 20.06
N LEU A 260 -16.23 0.00 20.00
CA LEU A 260 -16.08 0.74 18.74
C LEU A 260 -14.99 0.13 17.85
N ILE A 261 -13.83 -0.19 18.43
CA ILE A 261 -12.67 -0.75 17.73
C ILE A 261 -12.43 -2.17 18.24
N ASP A 262 -11.99 -3.05 17.36
CA ASP A 262 -11.79 -4.46 17.71
C ASP A 262 -10.62 -4.68 18.65
N GLU A 263 -9.47 -4.01 18.41
CA GLU A 263 -8.26 -4.31 19.17
C GLU A 263 -7.30 -3.12 19.28
N VAL A 264 -6.54 -3.08 20.37
CA VAL A 264 -5.41 -2.16 20.50
C VAL A 264 -4.19 -2.78 19.85
N GLY A 265 -3.63 -2.11 18.83
CA GLY A 265 -2.46 -2.62 18.10
C GLY A 265 -1.83 -1.56 17.22
N GLY A 266 -0.68 -1.87 16.65
CA GLY A 266 0.04 -1.01 15.73
C GLY A 266 0.07 -1.59 14.32
N ILE A 267 0.93 -1.02 13.47
CA ILE A 267 1.06 -1.41 12.05
C ILE A 267 1.41 -2.91 11.87
N LYS A 268 2.17 -3.48 12.80
CA LYS A 268 2.56 -4.89 12.74
C LYS A 268 1.35 -5.80 12.90
N GLU A 269 0.52 -5.53 13.91
CA GLU A 269 -0.69 -6.29 14.21
C GLU A 269 -1.73 -6.10 13.10
N ALA A 270 -1.90 -4.88 12.61
CA ALA A 270 -2.82 -4.56 11.51
C ALA A 270 -2.46 -5.31 10.21
N LEU A 271 -1.18 -5.31 9.81
CA LEU A 271 -0.74 -6.06 8.64
C LEU A 271 -0.87 -7.58 8.84
N ALA A 272 -0.55 -8.09 10.04
CA ALA A 272 -0.69 -9.52 10.33
C ALA A 272 -2.15 -9.97 10.22
N LYS A 273 -3.10 -9.16 10.74
CA LYS A 273 -4.52 -9.42 10.64
C LYS A 273 -5.02 -9.37 9.19
N LEU A 274 -4.58 -8.38 8.42
CA LEU A 274 -4.96 -8.27 7.02
C LEU A 274 -4.51 -9.51 6.22
N TYR A 275 -3.29 -9.98 6.41
CA TYR A 275 -2.81 -11.21 5.76
C TYR A 275 -3.59 -12.46 6.21
N GLU A 276 -3.96 -12.55 7.49
CA GLU A 276 -4.83 -13.62 8.00
C GLU A 276 -6.20 -13.62 7.27
N LEU A 277 -6.81 -12.44 7.10
CA LEU A 277 -8.09 -12.29 6.41
C LEU A 277 -7.99 -12.66 4.92
N ILE A 278 -6.93 -12.23 4.23
CA ILE A 278 -6.68 -12.60 2.83
C ILE A 278 -6.54 -14.12 2.69
N GLU A 279 -5.72 -14.76 3.54
CA GLU A 279 -5.54 -16.21 3.50
C GLU A 279 -6.82 -17.00 3.83
N LYS A 280 -7.66 -16.46 4.71
CA LYS A 280 -8.96 -17.07 5.04
C LYS A 280 -9.93 -16.98 3.86
N LYS A 281 -9.99 -15.84 3.17
CA LYS A 281 -10.84 -15.64 1.99
C LYS A 281 -10.42 -16.56 0.83
N ALA A 282 -9.14 -16.72 0.59
CA ALA A 282 -8.60 -17.59 -0.47
C ALA A 282 -8.91 -19.10 -0.27
N ARG A 283 -9.39 -19.52 0.92
CA ARG A 283 -9.74 -20.91 1.23
C ARG A 283 -11.24 -21.21 1.03
N HIS A 284 -12.04 -20.19 0.79
CA HIS A 284 -13.50 -20.29 0.58
C HIS A 284 -13.87 -19.93 -0.85
#